data_325d632c6b2ba547748c059b07529147
#
_entry.id   325d632c6b2ba547748c059b07529147
#
_cell.length_a   1.000
_cell.length_b   1.000
_cell.length_c   1.000
_cell.angle_alpha   90.00
_cell.angle_beta   90.00
_cell.angle_gamma   90.00
#
_symmetry.space_group_name_H-M   'P 1'
#
loop_
_entity.id
_entity.type
_entity.pdbx_description
1 polymer ?
#
loop_
_entity_poly.entity_id
_entity_poly.type
_entity_poly.pdbx_seq_one_letter_code
_entity_poly.pdbx_strand_id
1 'polypeptide(L)'
;MATLDTLFPFKRHFITLGGHKLHYVHEKPAGINGQRPDAVVMVHGNPSWSFYYRNLVQALSDQYECVVPDHIGCGLSDKPGDDAYDYTLAQRIDDLEALLDSLDIRSNITLVLHDWGGMIGMGYAARYPERIKRLVLLNTAAFGLPKSKPLPLALKICRDTALGTLLVRGFNAFSSAASYVGVKRAPMAADVRRAYVAPFNSWQNRISTLRFVQDIPLKPGDRNWDLVQSIDASLQQFTQVPTIILWGLKDFVFDRHFLEGWQQRLPQAELHAFADCGHYILEDASDEVIAHIRRFIAETAVAKSADEQTSNPEENASAEITPAGSAD
;
A
#
# COMPACT_ATOMS: atom_id res chain seq x y z
N MET A 1 -10.54 3.30 -27.92
CA MET A 1 -9.87 3.74 -26.68
C MET A 1 -10.77 3.38 -25.52
N ALA A 2 -10.24 2.69 -24.51
CA ALA A 2 -11.01 2.35 -23.31
C ALA A 2 -11.36 3.62 -22.52
N THR A 3 -12.56 3.67 -21.96
CA THR A 3 -12.98 4.73 -21.03
C THR A 3 -12.44 4.45 -19.63
N LEU A 4 -12.46 5.44 -18.74
CA LEU A 4 -12.08 5.22 -17.35
C LEU A 4 -12.96 4.13 -16.70
N ASP A 5 -14.27 4.14 -16.93
CA ASP A 5 -15.19 3.15 -16.36
C ASP A 5 -14.92 1.72 -16.89
N THR A 6 -14.36 1.58 -18.11
CA THR A 6 -13.92 0.28 -18.62
C THR A 6 -12.63 -0.20 -17.95
N LEU A 7 -11.67 0.71 -17.70
CA LEU A 7 -10.39 0.39 -17.08
C LEU A 7 -10.48 0.27 -15.55
N PHE A 8 -11.50 0.87 -14.95
CA PHE A 8 -11.70 0.95 -13.49
C PHE A 8 -13.18 0.71 -13.15
N PRO A 9 -13.67 -0.53 -13.34
CA PRO A 9 -15.09 -0.88 -13.26
C PRO A 9 -15.57 -1.11 -11.82
N PHE A 10 -15.01 -0.40 -10.84
CA PHE A 10 -15.37 -0.57 -9.45
C PHE A 10 -16.43 0.43 -9.01
N LYS A 11 -17.26 0.00 -8.06
CA LYS A 11 -18.20 0.88 -7.40
C LYS A 11 -17.44 1.94 -6.60
N ARG A 12 -17.88 3.20 -6.73
CA ARG A 12 -17.29 4.32 -5.99
C ARG A 12 -17.90 4.40 -4.60
N HIS A 13 -17.06 4.31 -3.59
CA HIS A 13 -17.45 4.50 -2.20
C HIS A 13 -16.80 5.77 -1.65
N PHE A 14 -17.46 6.41 -0.70
CA PHE A 14 -16.95 7.63 -0.07
C PHE A 14 -17.23 7.59 1.43
N ILE A 15 -16.27 8.06 2.21
CA ILE A 15 -16.42 8.40 3.62
C ILE A 15 -16.07 9.87 3.81
N THR A 16 -16.72 10.55 4.76
CA THR A 16 -16.38 11.95 5.09
C THR A 16 -15.47 11.95 6.31
N LEU A 17 -14.26 12.46 6.15
CA LEU A 17 -13.25 12.61 7.19
C LEU A 17 -12.89 14.10 7.32
N GLY A 18 -13.04 14.69 8.50
CA GLY A 18 -12.74 16.10 8.71
C GLY A 18 -13.49 17.07 7.76
N GLY A 19 -14.68 16.67 7.27
CA GLY A 19 -15.47 17.46 6.32
C GLY A 19 -15.12 17.22 4.83
N HIS A 20 -14.15 16.35 4.51
CA HIS A 20 -13.72 16.03 3.16
C HIS A 20 -14.08 14.60 2.79
N LYS A 21 -14.50 14.37 1.54
CA LYS A 21 -14.83 13.05 1.02
C LYS A 21 -13.56 12.32 0.61
N LEU A 22 -13.28 11.21 1.27
CA LEU A 22 -12.27 10.23 0.88
C LEU A 22 -12.95 9.15 0.05
N HIS A 23 -12.51 9.00 -1.21
CA HIS A 23 -12.92 7.90 -2.09
C HIS A 23 -12.16 6.63 -1.74
N TYR A 24 -12.82 5.49 -1.87
CA TYR A 24 -12.17 4.19 -1.79
C TYR A 24 -12.88 3.14 -2.65
N VAL A 25 -12.11 2.18 -3.16
CA VAL A 25 -12.62 0.93 -3.71
C VAL A 25 -12.86 -0.02 -2.57
N HIS A 26 -13.99 -0.72 -2.59
CA HIS A 26 -14.33 -1.76 -1.63
C HIS A 26 -15.03 -2.91 -2.34
N GLU A 27 -14.27 -3.94 -2.64
CA GLU A 27 -14.75 -5.15 -3.30
C GLU A 27 -14.57 -6.34 -2.38
N LYS A 28 -15.56 -7.22 -2.34
CA LYS A 28 -15.54 -8.41 -1.49
C LYS A 28 -16.29 -9.56 -2.13
N PRO A 29 -15.92 -10.81 -1.81
CA PRO A 29 -16.59 -11.97 -2.34
C PRO A 29 -18.05 -12.02 -1.94
N ALA A 30 -18.90 -12.54 -2.83
CA ALA A 30 -20.31 -12.79 -2.56
C ALA A 30 -20.45 -14.02 -1.65
N GLY A 31 -21.05 -13.85 -0.46
CA GLY A 31 -21.60 -14.94 0.34
C GLY A 31 -20.60 -15.94 0.89
N ILE A 32 -19.68 -15.52 1.73
CA ILE A 32 -18.91 -16.45 2.57
C ILE A 32 -19.71 -16.76 3.84
N ASN A 33 -19.99 -18.02 4.06
CA ASN A 33 -20.68 -18.68 5.18
C ASN A 33 -20.50 -18.03 6.58
N GLY A 34 -20.97 -16.78 6.76
CA GLY A 34 -20.98 -16.07 8.05
C GLY A 34 -19.63 -15.59 8.58
N GLN A 35 -18.50 -15.95 7.97
CA GLN A 35 -17.18 -15.44 8.36
C GLN A 35 -16.75 -14.29 7.42
N ARG A 36 -16.18 -13.24 8.01
CA ARG A 36 -15.57 -12.16 7.23
C ARG A 36 -14.29 -12.66 6.56
N PRO A 37 -14.09 -12.43 5.26
CA PRO A 37 -12.83 -12.78 4.60
C PRO A 37 -11.67 -11.94 5.15
N ASP A 38 -10.44 -12.46 5.03
CA ASP A 38 -9.24 -11.66 5.29
C ASP A 38 -9.25 -10.38 4.44
N ALA A 39 -8.85 -9.27 5.04
CA ALA A 39 -8.79 -7.99 4.33
C ALA A 39 -7.46 -7.80 3.61
N VAL A 40 -7.50 -7.31 2.36
CA VAL A 40 -6.35 -6.86 1.60
C VAL A 40 -6.47 -5.35 1.41
N VAL A 41 -5.67 -4.61 2.17
CA VAL A 41 -5.65 -3.14 2.16
C VAL A 41 -4.47 -2.68 1.32
N MET A 42 -4.74 -1.99 0.21
CA MET A 42 -3.74 -1.58 -0.78
C MET A 42 -3.55 -0.07 -0.71
N VAL A 43 -2.36 0.38 -0.32
CA VAL A 43 -2.08 1.80 -0.07
C VAL A 43 -1.15 2.34 -1.14
N HIS A 44 -1.66 3.28 -1.94
CA HIS A 44 -0.92 3.90 -3.03
C HIS A 44 -0.03 5.06 -2.53
N GLY A 45 0.83 5.55 -3.43
CA GLY A 45 1.66 6.72 -3.17
C GLY A 45 1.48 7.84 -4.18
N ASN A 46 2.57 8.56 -4.49
CA ASN A 46 2.59 9.78 -5.30
C ASN A 46 3.38 9.58 -6.61
N PRO A 47 2.86 9.92 -7.76
CA PRO A 47 1.58 10.56 -8.08
C PRO A 47 0.53 9.57 -8.61
N SER A 48 0.22 8.55 -7.86
CA SER A 48 -0.79 7.57 -8.22
C SER A 48 -2.09 7.72 -7.43
N TRP A 49 -3.01 6.79 -7.60
CA TRP A 49 -4.28 6.68 -6.93
C TRP A 49 -4.77 5.23 -6.99
N SER A 50 -5.92 4.89 -6.46
CA SER A 50 -6.44 3.51 -6.39
C SER A 50 -6.43 2.77 -7.74
N PHE A 51 -6.42 3.48 -8.86
CA PHE A 51 -6.26 2.94 -10.20
C PHE A 51 -5.01 2.06 -10.39
N TYR A 52 -3.92 2.35 -9.66
CA TYR A 52 -2.70 1.55 -9.68
C TYR A 52 -2.96 0.08 -9.32
N TYR A 53 -3.87 -0.16 -8.41
CA TYR A 53 -4.20 -1.49 -7.91
C TYR A 53 -5.34 -2.19 -8.64
N ARG A 54 -5.92 -1.60 -9.72
CA ARG A 54 -7.11 -2.11 -10.40
C ARG A 54 -7.04 -3.59 -10.78
N ASN A 55 -5.92 -4.04 -11.34
CA ASN A 55 -5.73 -5.43 -11.77
C ASN A 55 -5.60 -6.37 -10.57
N LEU A 56 -4.94 -5.92 -9.49
CA LEU A 56 -4.79 -6.69 -8.26
C LEU A 56 -6.13 -6.83 -7.53
N VAL A 57 -6.94 -5.78 -7.49
CA VAL A 57 -8.32 -5.85 -6.93
C VAL A 57 -9.15 -6.88 -7.70
N GLN A 58 -9.16 -6.83 -9.04
CA GLN A 58 -9.88 -7.81 -9.86
C GLN A 58 -9.43 -9.24 -9.60
N ALA A 59 -8.13 -9.44 -9.36
CA ALA A 59 -7.56 -10.75 -9.14
C ALA A 59 -7.80 -11.33 -7.75
N LEU A 60 -8.09 -10.49 -6.73
CA LEU A 60 -8.19 -10.91 -5.33
C LEU A 60 -9.60 -10.84 -4.75
N SER A 61 -10.49 -10.02 -5.33
CA SER A 61 -11.81 -9.73 -4.76
C SER A 61 -12.79 -10.89 -4.76
N ASP A 62 -12.48 -11.98 -5.47
CA ASP A 62 -13.23 -13.24 -5.41
C ASP A 62 -13.02 -14.04 -4.12
N GLN A 63 -11.93 -13.77 -3.37
CA GLN A 63 -11.55 -14.49 -2.16
C GLN A 63 -11.31 -13.58 -0.95
N TYR A 64 -10.95 -12.31 -1.17
CA TYR A 64 -10.53 -11.39 -0.12
C TYR A 64 -11.36 -10.10 -0.13
N GLU A 65 -11.49 -9.46 1.03
CA GLU A 65 -12.08 -8.13 1.14
C GLU A 65 -11.03 -7.08 0.75
N CYS A 66 -11.11 -6.56 -0.48
CA CYS A 66 -10.15 -5.60 -1.03
C CYS A 66 -10.58 -4.17 -0.72
N VAL A 67 -9.71 -3.39 -0.07
CA VAL A 67 -9.92 -1.96 0.21
C VAL A 67 -8.75 -1.16 -0.34
N VAL A 68 -9.06 -0.14 -1.15
CA VAL A 68 -8.05 0.74 -1.77
C VAL A 68 -8.50 2.19 -1.62
N PRO A 69 -8.01 2.94 -0.62
CA PRO A 69 -8.31 4.37 -0.51
C PRO A 69 -7.63 5.18 -1.61
N ASP A 70 -8.26 6.30 -1.99
CA ASP A 70 -7.58 7.44 -2.59
C ASP A 70 -7.29 8.44 -1.47
N HIS A 71 -6.04 8.74 -1.18
CA HIS A 71 -5.72 9.75 -0.16
C HIS A 71 -6.40 11.08 -0.47
N ILE A 72 -6.79 11.85 0.55
CA ILE A 72 -7.29 13.21 0.36
C ILE A 72 -6.27 14.00 -0.52
N GLY A 73 -6.78 14.62 -1.57
CA GLY A 73 -5.98 15.28 -2.60
C GLY A 73 -5.61 14.42 -3.80
N CYS A 74 -5.89 13.10 -3.79
CA CYS A 74 -5.57 12.16 -4.86
C CYS A 74 -6.84 11.56 -5.47
N GLY A 75 -6.68 10.92 -6.63
CA GLY A 75 -7.72 10.13 -7.27
C GLY A 75 -9.08 10.83 -7.34
N LEU A 76 -10.09 10.16 -6.85
CA LEU A 76 -11.48 10.63 -6.80
C LEU A 76 -11.85 11.29 -5.46
N SER A 77 -10.92 11.36 -4.50
CA SER A 77 -11.11 12.08 -3.24
C SER A 77 -11.14 13.58 -3.44
N ASP A 78 -11.72 14.30 -2.46
CA ASP A 78 -11.70 15.76 -2.41
C ASP A 78 -10.26 16.31 -2.41
N LYS A 79 -10.09 17.54 -2.91
CA LYS A 79 -8.79 18.20 -3.05
C LYS A 79 -8.83 19.59 -2.40
N PRO A 80 -8.98 19.63 -1.05
CA PRO A 80 -9.04 20.88 -0.30
C PRO A 80 -7.76 21.72 -0.44
N GLY A 81 -7.85 23.00 -0.11
CA GLY A 81 -6.69 23.86 0.04
C GLY A 81 -5.90 23.56 1.32
N ASP A 82 -4.71 24.16 1.44
CA ASP A 82 -3.84 24.00 2.62
C ASP A 82 -4.44 24.60 3.91
N ASP A 83 -5.42 25.47 3.79
CA ASP A 83 -6.17 26.06 4.89
C ASP A 83 -7.25 25.15 5.48
N ALA A 84 -7.60 24.09 4.75
CA ALA A 84 -8.69 23.19 5.11
C ALA A 84 -8.24 21.74 5.37
N TYR A 85 -7.03 21.36 4.95
CA TYR A 85 -6.52 20.00 5.17
C TYR A 85 -5.00 19.99 5.31
N ASP A 86 -4.52 19.27 6.31
CA ASP A 86 -3.09 19.12 6.57
C ASP A 86 -2.52 17.92 5.80
N TYR A 87 -1.84 18.19 4.70
CA TYR A 87 -1.26 17.20 3.80
C TYR A 87 0.00 16.52 4.37
N THR A 88 -0.01 16.09 5.66
CA THR A 88 1.11 15.42 6.31
C THR A 88 1.02 13.90 6.26
N LEU A 89 2.16 13.24 6.50
CA LEU A 89 2.19 11.80 6.73
C LEU A 89 1.29 11.39 7.91
N ALA A 90 1.32 12.12 9.03
CA ALA A 90 0.49 11.85 10.20
C ALA A 90 -1.00 11.85 9.84
N GLN A 91 -1.47 12.91 9.15
CA GLN A 91 -2.88 13.02 8.75
C GLN A 91 -3.30 11.88 7.82
N ARG A 92 -2.43 11.45 6.88
CA ARG A 92 -2.73 10.33 5.99
C ARG A 92 -2.82 8.99 6.71
N ILE A 93 -2.03 8.80 7.77
CA ILE A 93 -2.14 7.63 8.65
C ILE A 93 -3.47 7.67 9.41
N ASP A 94 -3.86 8.83 9.95
CA ASP A 94 -5.13 9.03 10.65
C ASP A 94 -6.33 8.77 9.71
N ASP A 95 -6.27 9.24 8.47
CA ASP A 95 -7.31 9.00 7.46
C ASP A 95 -7.45 7.51 7.12
N LEU A 96 -6.33 6.78 6.98
CA LEU A 96 -6.33 5.34 6.75
C LEU A 96 -6.95 4.59 7.94
N GLU A 97 -6.57 4.95 9.15
CA GLU A 97 -7.13 4.39 10.39
C GLU A 97 -8.63 4.61 10.45
N ALA A 98 -9.09 5.85 10.26
CA ALA A 98 -10.49 6.20 10.29
C ALA A 98 -11.32 5.45 9.22
N LEU A 99 -10.76 5.25 8.01
CA LEU A 99 -11.39 4.45 6.98
C LEU A 99 -11.55 3.00 7.43
N LEU A 100 -10.46 2.35 7.89
CA LEU A 100 -10.49 0.94 8.29
C LEU A 100 -11.40 0.70 9.49
N ASP A 101 -11.41 1.60 10.46
CA ASP A 101 -12.32 1.54 11.60
C ASP A 101 -13.78 1.70 11.19
N SER A 102 -14.09 2.57 10.22
CA SER A 102 -15.44 2.76 9.68
C SER A 102 -15.97 1.53 8.94
N LEU A 103 -15.06 0.73 8.37
CA LEU A 103 -15.35 -0.52 7.69
C LEU A 103 -15.32 -1.73 8.65
N ASP A 104 -15.01 -1.50 9.93
CA ASP A 104 -14.78 -2.52 10.95
C ASP A 104 -13.68 -3.56 10.55
N ILE A 105 -12.63 -3.10 9.85
CA ILE A 105 -11.47 -3.91 9.47
C ILE A 105 -10.40 -3.75 10.54
N ARG A 106 -10.37 -4.69 11.50
CA ARG A 106 -9.54 -4.60 12.71
C ARG A 106 -8.64 -5.80 12.95
N SER A 107 -8.63 -6.78 12.05
CA SER A 107 -7.80 -7.98 12.17
C SER A 107 -7.55 -8.62 10.81
N ASN A 108 -6.59 -9.53 10.74
CA ASN A 108 -6.28 -10.32 9.56
C ASN A 108 -5.99 -9.48 8.29
N ILE A 109 -5.33 -8.33 8.46
CA ILE A 109 -5.04 -7.39 7.38
C ILE A 109 -3.76 -7.83 6.65
N THR A 110 -3.86 -8.00 5.34
CA THR A 110 -2.74 -8.02 4.42
C THR A 110 -2.54 -6.60 3.89
N LEU A 111 -1.42 -5.94 4.23
CA LEU A 111 -1.07 -4.64 3.68
C LEU A 111 -0.29 -4.81 2.38
N VAL A 112 -0.76 -4.16 1.31
CA VAL A 112 -0.04 -4.06 0.03
C VAL A 112 0.39 -2.61 -0.16
N LEU A 113 1.69 -2.36 -0.14
CA LEU A 113 2.25 -1.02 0.02
C LEU A 113 3.13 -0.65 -1.16
N HIS A 114 2.89 0.52 -1.76
CA HIS A 114 3.67 1.06 -2.86
C HIS A 114 3.99 2.55 -2.64
N ASP A 115 5.22 2.96 -2.94
CA ASP A 115 5.70 4.34 -2.84
C ASP A 115 5.43 4.93 -1.44
N TRP A 116 4.77 6.08 -1.28
CA TRP A 116 4.34 6.64 0.01
C TRP A 116 3.41 5.73 0.81
N GLY A 117 2.73 4.80 0.12
CA GLY A 117 1.91 3.80 0.80
C GLY A 117 2.67 2.99 1.83
N GLY A 118 3.99 2.83 1.68
CA GLY A 118 4.84 2.18 2.69
C GLY A 118 4.91 2.95 3.99
N MET A 119 5.21 4.26 3.92
CA MET A 119 5.21 5.12 5.12
C MET A 119 3.83 5.16 5.80
N ILE A 120 2.76 5.30 5.00
CA ILE A 120 1.40 5.42 5.51
C ILE A 120 0.93 4.09 6.11
N GLY A 121 1.07 2.99 5.35
CA GLY A 121 0.62 1.67 5.79
C GLY A 121 1.42 1.14 6.98
N MET A 122 2.75 1.32 6.99
CA MET A 122 3.57 0.92 8.14
C MET A 122 3.39 1.86 9.33
N GLY A 123 3.05 3.14 9.11
CA GLY A 123 2.64 4.05 10.19
C GLY A 123 1.34 3.58 10.89
N TYR A 124 0.36 3.11 10.12
CA TYR A 124 -0.82 2.45 10.66
C TYR A 124 -0.48 1.13 11.37
N ALA A 125 0.34 0.29 10.73
CA ALA A 125 0.76 -0.98 11.31
C ALA A 125 1.51 -0.81 12.64
N ALA A 126 2.32 0.23 12.79
CA ALA A 126 3.03 0.55 14.03
C ALA A 126 2.10 0.88 15.21
N ARG A 127 0.89 1.40 14.91
CA ARG A 127 -0.15 1.66 15.93
C ARG A 127 -0.89 0.39 16.32
N TYR A 128 -1.07 -0.55 15.38
CA TYR A 128 -1.89 -1.75 15.51
C TYR A 128 -1.19 -2.99 14.94
N PRO A 129 -0.02 -3.38 15.46
CA PRO A 129 0.75 -4.49 14.91
C PRO A 129 -0.01 -5.82 14.94
N GLU A 130 -0.88 -6.02 15.94
CA GLU A 130 -1.72 -7.21 16.08
C GLU A 130 -2.77 -7.38 14.99
N ARG A 131 -3.12 -6.30 14.28
CA ARG A 131 -4.09 -6.34 13.17
C ARG A 131 -3.46 -6.88 11.88
N ILE A 132 -2.14 -6.87 11.78
CA ILE A 132 -1.41 -7.16 10.54
C ILE A 132 -1.09 -8.65 10.44
N LYS A 133 -1.63 -9.29 9.42
CA LYS A 133 -1.42 -10.70 9.13
C LYS A 133 -0.26 -10.94 8.16
N ARG A 134 -0.09 -10.05 7.16
CA ARG A 134 0.91 -10.17 6.09
C ARG A 134 1.33 -8.80 5.56
N LEU A 135 2.53 -8.73 4.99
CA LEU A 135 3.04 -7.56 4.30
C LEU A 135 3.41 -7.91 2.85
N VAL A 136 3.00 -7.07 1.90
CA VAL A 136 3.39 -7.10 0.49
C VAL A 136 4.00 -5.74 0.15
N LEU A 137 5.28 -5.71 -0.16
CA LEU A 137 6.06 -4.49 -0.39
C LEU A 137 6.44 -4.36 -1.86
N LEU A 138 5.95 -3.28 -2.50
CA LEU A 138 6.17 -2.97 -3.92
C LEU A 138 6.89 -1.63 -4.04
N ASN A 139 8.19 -1.62 -4.35
CA ASN A 139 8.95 -0.38 -4.56
C ASN A 139 8.54 0.77 -3.62
N THR A 140 8.85 0.65 -2.35
CA THR A 140 8.39 1.52 -1.27
C THR A 140 9.41 1.67 -0.14
N ALA A 141 9.13 2.53 0.82
CA ALA A 141 9.90 2.63 2.07
C ALA A 141 8.98 2.90 3.28
N ALA A 142 9.45 2.51 4.46
CA ALA A 142 8.91 2.92 5.76
C ALA A 142 10.04 3.41 6.70
N PHE A 143 11.09 3.94 6.11
CA PHE A 143 12.28 4.49 6.78
C PHE A 143 12.83 5.65 5.97
N GLY A 144 13.68 6.45 6.59
CA GLY A 144 14.29 7.63 5.97
C GLY A 144 15.18 7.31 4.76
N LEU A 145 15.53 8.33 4.00
CA LEU A 145 16.43 8.21 2.86
C LEU A 145 17.74 7.53 3.28
N PRO A 146 18.16 6.43 2.63
CA PRO A 146 19.42 5.76 2.95
C PRO A 146 20.62 6.73 2.83
N LYS A 147 21.54 6.68 3.81
CA LYS A 147 22.67 7.63 3.88
C LYS A 147 23.55 7.63 2.61
N SER A 148 23.61 6.49 1.92
CA SER A 148 24.38 6.31 0.69
C SER A 148 23.69 6.83 -0.57
N LYS A 149 22.40 7.24 -0.46
CA LYS A 149 21.58 7.69 -1.60
C LYS A 149 21.26 9.18 -1.50
N PRO A 150 21.76 10.02 -2.41
CA PRO A 150 21.31 11.41 -2.50
C PRO A 150 19.87 11.47 -3.03
N LEU A 151 19.09 12.45 -2.54
CA LEU A 151 17.79 12.74 -3.14
C LEU A 151 17.97 13.13 -4.61
N PRO A 152 17.25 12.51 -5.57
CA PRO A 152 17.33 12.88 -6.99
C PRO A 152 17.09 14.38 -7.18
N LEU A 153 17.93 15.03 -8.03
CA LEU A 153 17.89 16.48 -8.22
C LEU A 153 16.49 16.99 -8.63
N ALA A 154 15.79 16.24 -9.47
CA ALA A 154 14.43 16.60 -9.87
C ALA A 154 13.47 16.65 -8.67
N LEU A 155 13.55 15.70 -7.75
CA LEU A 155 12.75 15.69 -6.50
C LEU A 155 13.16 16.85 -5.59
N LYS A 156 14.46 17.16 -5.49
CA LYS A 156 14.95 18.29 -4.71
C LYS A 156 14.43 19.62 -5.24
N ILE A 157 14.41 19.81 -6.56
CA ILE A 157 13.83 21.02 -7.19
C ILE A 157 12.33 21.10 -6.87
N CYS A 158 11.60 20.00 -7.05
CA CYS A 158 10.16 19.96 -6.75
C CYS A 158 9.86 20.22 -5.27
N ARG A 159 10.72 19.73 -4.36
CA ARG A 159 10.55 19.89 -2.92
C ARG A 159 10.86 21.29 -2.42
N ASP A 160 11.97 21.87 -2.84
CA ASP A 160 12.60 23.01 -2.16
C ASP A 160 12.44 24.35 -2.90
N THR A 161 11.83 24.39 -4.10
CA THR A 161 11.82 25.60 -4.92
C THR A 161 10.44 26.02 -5.43
N ALA A 162 10.27 27.35 -5.66
CA ALA A 162 9.08 27.89 -6.32
C ALA A 162 8.94 27.37 -7.78
N LEU A 163 10.06 27.12 -8.46
CA LEU A 163 10.08 26.49 -9.79
C LEU A 163 9.46 25.09 -9.72
N GLY A 164 9.80 24.30 -8.71
CA GLY A 164 9.20 22.99 -8.49
C GLY A 164 7.70 23.06 -8.30
N THR A 165 7.22 24.02 -7.50
CA THR A 165 5.78 24.28 -7.35
C THR A 165 5.11 24.58 -8.70
N LEU A 166 5.72 25.43 -9.52
CA LEU A 166 5.20 25.77 -10.86
C LEU A 166 5.20 24.55 -11.79
N LEU A 167 6.27 23.74 -11.79
CA LEU A 167 6.36 22.54 -12.62
C LEU A 167 5.31 21.51 -12.21
N VAL A 168 5.15 21.25 -10.92
CA VAL A 168 4.18 20.25 -10.41
C VAL A 168 2.75 20.75 -10.59
N ARG A 169 2.40 21.92 -10.05
CA ARG A 169 1.01 22.40 -10.04
C ARG A 169 0.60 23.08 -11.35
N GLY A 170 1.51 23.84 -11.98
CA GLY A 170 1.22 24.56 -13.22
C GLY A 170 1.20 23.63 -14.44
N PHE A 171 2.23 22.86 -14.64
CA PHE A 171 2.42 22.06 -15.86
C PHE A 171 2.11 20.57 -15.71
N ASN A 172 1.71 20.11 -14.51
CA ASN A 172 1.53 18.68 -14.22
C ASN A 172 2.77 17.82 -14.57
N ALA A 173 3.96 18.42 -14.49
CA ALA A 173 5.18 17.77 -14.95
C ALA A 173 5.47 16.48 -14.17
N PHE A 174 5.15 16.45 -12.86
CA PHE A 174 5.43 15.30 -12.00
C PHE A 174 4.58 14.08 -12.37
N SER A 175 3.24 14.21 -12.40
CA SER A 175 2.35 13.09 -12.73
C SER A 175 2.48 12.67 -14.18
N SER A 176 2.69 13.62 -15.09
CA SER A 176 2.93 13.34 -16.50
C SER A 176 4.23 12.58 -16.70
N ALA A 177 5.34 13.06 -16.14
CA ALA A 177 6.63 12.37 -16.25
C ALA A 177 6.59 10.95 -15.65
N ALA A 178 5.98 10.78 -14.46
CA ALA A 178 5.87 9.49 -13.81
C ALA A 178 5.19 8.44 -14.70
N SER A 179 4.16 8.83 -15.47
CA SER A 179 3.44 7.93 -16.38
C SER A 179 4.28 7.46 -17.60
N TYR A 180 5.44 8.09 -17.84
CA TYR A 180 6.39 7.68 -18.89
C TYR A 180 7.61 6.97 -18.31
N VAL A 181 8.19 7.53 -17.23
CA VAL A 181 9.46 7.03 -16.70
C VAL A 181 9.29 5.95 -15.64
N GLY A 182 8.09 5.80 -15.08
CA GLY A 182 7.79 4.83 -14.04
C GLY A 182 7.71 3.39 -14.52
N VAL A 183 7.46 3.16 -15.82
CA VAL A 183 7.46 1.85 -16.46
C VAL A 183 8.75 1.66 -17.27
N LYS A 184 9.19 0.39 -17.43
CA LYS A 184 10.45 0.04 -18.10
C LYS A 184 10.37 -1.09 -19.10
N ARG A 185 9.45 -2.06 -18.94
CA ARG A 185 9.27 -3.18 -19.89
C ARG A 185 8.65 -2.71 -21.19
N ALA A 186 7.59 -1.92 -21.10
CA ALA A 186 6.91 -1.38 -22.26
C ALA A 186 6.31 -0.02 -21.92
N PRO A 187 6.14 0.86 -22.91
CA PRO A 187 5.40 2.10 -22.71
C PRO A 187 3.97 1.81 -22.23
N MET A 188 3.53 2.53 -21.22
CA MET A 188 2.15 2.46 -20.73
C MET A 188 1.17 2.80 -21.86
N ALA A 189 0.12 2.00 -22.06
CA ALA A 189 -0.92 2.27 -23.05
C ALA A 189 -1.52 3.67 -22.89
N ALA A 190 -1.86 4.32 -23.98
CA ALA A 190 -2.25 5.74 -23.95
C ALA A 190 -3.51 6.03 -23.13
N ASP A 191 -4.46 5.09 -23.06
CA ASP A 191 -5.67 5.18 -22.22
C ASP A 191 -5.36 4.95 -20.75
N VAL A 192 -4.50 3.99 -20.41
CA VAL A 192 -4.00 3.76 -19.06
C VAL A 192 -3.25 5.01 -18.56
N ARG A 193 -2.33 5.56 -19.36
CA ARG A 193 -1.60 6.78 -19.00
C ARG A 193 -2.53 7.97 -18.76
N ARG A 194 -3.56 8.15 -19.63
CA ARG A 194 -4.57 9.19 -19.41
C ARG A 194 -5.34 9.00 -18.11
N ALA A 195 -5.67 7.75 -17.74
CA ALA A 195 -6.36 7.44 -16.50
C ALA A 195 -5.50 7.80 -15.26
N TYR A 196 -4.18 7.54 -15.31
CA TYR A 196 -3.27 7.95 -14.23
C TYR A 196 -3.27 9.46 -13.99
N VAL A 197 -3.27 10.26 -15.05
CA VAL A 197 -3.14 11.73 -14.93
C VAL A 197 -4.49 12.44 -14.83
N ALA A 198 -5.60 11.77 -15.12
CA ALA A 198 -6.94 12.38 -15.16
C ALA A 198 -7.34 13.13 -13.88
N PRO A 199 -7.09 12.61 -12.66
CA PRO A 199 -7.44 13.31 -11.43
C PRO A 199 -6.63 14.59 -11.19
N PHE A 200 -5.46 14.74 -11.83
CA PHE A 200 -4.50 15.83 -11.64
C PHE A 200 -4.63 16.90 -12.77
N ASN A 201 -5.83 17.31 -13.09
CA ASN A 201 -6.17 18.07 -14.29
C ASN A 201 -6.16 19.59 -14.12
N SER A 202 -5.90 20.13 -12.93
CA SER A 202 -5.87 21.56 -12.62
C SER A 202 -4.80 21.90 -11.59
N TRP A 203 -4.47 23.19 -11.46
CA TRP A 203 -3.59 23.68 -10.40
C TRP A 203 -4.04 23.21 -9.01
N GLN A 204 -5.32 23.34 -8.71
CA GLN A 204 -5.90 22.91 -7.43
C GLN A 204 -5.75 21.41 -7.23
N ASN A 205 -6.07 20.62 -8.24
CA ASN A 205 -6.09 19.16 -8.13
C ASN A 205 -4.69 18.50 -8.05
N ARG A 206 -3.61 19.28 -8.14
CA ARG A 206 -2.22 18.84 -8.01
C ARG A 206 -1.59 19.22 -6.67
N ILE A 207 -2.39 19.74 -5.72
CA ILE A 207 -1.88 20.16 -4.42
C ILE A 207 -1.23 18.99 -3.66
N SER A 208 -1.89 17.85 -3.56
CA SER A 208 -1.37 16.68 -2.88
C SER A 208 -0.08 16.15 -3.52
N THR A 209 0.00 16.14 -4.86
CA THR A 209 1.22 15.73 -5.58
C THR A 209 2.44 16.56 -5.15
N LEU A 210 2.28 17.87 -4.99
CA LEU A 210 3.33 18.75 -4.49
C LEU A 210 3.63 18.47 -3.00
N ARG A 211 2.58 18.37 -2.18
CA ARG A 211 2.74 18.20 -0.73
C ARG A 211 3.42 16.89 -0.36
N PHE A 212 3.16 15.80 -1.06
CA PHE A 212 3.92 14.56 -0.87
C PHE A 212 5.42 14.75 -1.08
N VAL A 213 5.83 15.48 -2.11
CA VAL A 213 7.26 15.73 -2.35
C VAL A 213 7.86 16.64 -1.28
N GLN A 214 7.12 17.65 -0.84
CA GLN A 214 7.55 18.59 0.20
C GLN A 214 7.59 17.96 1.60
N ASP A 215 6.86 16.89 1.80
CA ASP A 215 6.75 16.16 3.08
C ASP A 215 7.89 15.15 3.30
N ILE A 216 8.79 14.94 2.31
CA ILE A 216 9.94 14.04 2.43
C ILE A 216 10.91 14.59 3.50
N PRO A 217 11.10 13.91 4.65
CA PRO A 217 12.05 14.36 5.66
C PRO A 217 13.49 13.99 5.24
N LEU A 218 14.41 14.94 5.31
CA LEU A 218 15.81 14.74 4.94
C LEU A 218 16.78 14.86 6.11
N LYS A 219 16.37 15.56 7.18
CA LYS A 219 17.21 15.86 8.35
C LYS A 219 16.38 16.07 9.60
N PRO A 220 16.99 15.95 10.79
CA PRO A 220 16.34 16.35 12.04
C PRO A 220 15.75 17.77 11.97
N GLY A 221 14.52 17.91 12.47
CA GLY A 221 13.75 19.15 12.43
C GLY A 221 12.92 19.35 11.16
N ASP A 222 13.08 18.53 10.12
CA ASP A 222 12.12 18.49 9.02
C ASP A 222 10.79 17.91 9.52
N ARG A 223 9.69 18.38 8.94
CA ARG A 223 8.35 17.84 9.19
C ARG A 223 8.36 16.32 8.99
N ASN A 224 7.70 15.59 9.89
CA ASN A 224 7.65 14.12 9.92
C ASN A 224 8.99 13.38 10.17
N TRP A 225 10.11 14.07 10.41
CA TRP A 225 11.36 13.37 10.68
C TRP A 225 11.22 12.38 11.85
N ASP A 226 10.73 12.83 13.00
CA ASP A 226 10.60 11.99 14.19
C ASP A 226 9.58 10.87 13.99
N LEU A 227 8.48 11.15 13.26
CA LEU A 227 7.49 10.13 12.91
C LEU A 227 8.10 9.03 12.03
N VAL A 228 8.88 9.40 11.01
CA VAL A 228 9.56 8.42 10.15
C VAL A 228 10.58 7.60 10.93
N GLN A 229 11.34 8.21 11.86
CA GLN A 229 12.25 7.47 12.74
C GLN A 229 11.50 6.49 13.66
N SER A 230 10.33 6.89 14.18
CA SER A 230 9.47 6.04 15.00
C SER A 230 8.92 4.85 14.19
N ILE A 231 8.46 5.10 12.96
CA ILE A 231 8.00 4.03 12.07
C ILE A 231 9.15 3.07 11.75
N ASP A 232 10.34 3.58 11.41
CA ASP A 232 11.52 2.76 11.15
C ASP A 232 11.87 1.86 12.35
N ALA A 233 11.90 2.41 13.56
CA ALA A 233 12.16 1.67 14.79
C ALA A 233 11.10 0.58 15.05
N SER A 234 9.83 0.82 14.67
CA SER A 234 8.75 -0.15 14.84
C SER A 234 8.82 -1.36 13.91
N LEU A 235 9.60 -1.31 12.81
CA LEU A 235 9.71 -2.40 11.83
C LEU A 235 10.19 -3.71 12.45
N GLN A 236 10.91 -3.67 13.56
CA GLN A 236 11.36 -4.86 14.31
C GLN A 236 10.19 -5.73 14.80
N GLN A 237 9.02 -5.14 15.03
CA GLN A 237 7.82 -5.89 15.48
C GLN A 237 7.27 -6.81 14.39
N PHE A 238 7.66 -6.59 13.13
CA PHE A 238 7.15 -7.33 11.97
C PHE A 238 8.10 -8.43 11.47
N THR A 239 9.18 -8.72 12.20
CA THR A 239 10.16 -9.75 11.83
C THR A 239 9.59 -11.17 11.82
N GLN A 240 8.44 -11.40 12.46
CA GLN A 240 7.70 -12.67 12.43
C GLN A 240 6.45 -12.61 11.53
N VAL A 241 6.14 -11.45 10.97
CA VAL A 241 5.01 -11.31 10.05
C VAL A 241 5.41 -11.78 8.66
N PRO A 242 4.69 -12.73 8.05
CA PRO A 242 4.96 -13.16 6.68
C PRO A 242 5.02 -11.94 5.75
N THR A 243 6.13 -11.81 5.03
CA THR A 243 6.40 -10.65 4.18
C THR A 243 6.94 -11.10 2.82
N ILE A 244 6.40 -10.52 1.74
CA ILE A 244 6.94 -10.66 0.39
C ILE A 244 7.33 -9.27 -0.15
N ILE A 245 8.50 -9.21 -0.78
CA ILE A 245 9.05 -8.02 -1.46
C ILE A 245 9.09 -8.31 -2.95
N LEU A 246 8.37 -7.50 -3.74
CA LEU A 246 8.33 -7.57 -5.19
C LEU A 246 8.88 -6.26 -5.74
N TRP A 247 10.05 -6.30 -6.40
CA TRP A 247 10.84 -5.09 -6.60
C TRP A 247 11.33 -4.90 -8.02
N GLY A 248 10.96 -3.76 -8.64
CA GLY A 248 11.52 -3.33 -9.92
C GLY A 248 12.88 -2.67 -9.73
N LEU A 249 13.95 -3.31 -10.24
CA LEU A 249 15.35 -2.84 -10.05
C LEU A 249 15.71 -1.60 -10.87
N LYS A 250 14.88 -1.21 -11.85
CA LYS A 250 15.06 0.03 -12.63
C LYS A 250 14.30 1.24 -12.07
N ASP A 251 13.76 1.12 -10.86
CA ASP A 251 13.19 2.27 -10.16
C ASP A 251 14.29 3.27 -9.81
N PHE A 252 14.11 4.52 -10.19
CA PHE A 252 15.07 5.60 -9.92
C PHE A 252 14.83 6.31 -8.58
N VAL A 253 13.66 6.08 -7.97
CA VAL A 253 13.30 6.61 -6.64
C VAL A 253 13.61 5.57 -5.57
N PHE A 254 12.90 4.45 -5.59
CA PHE A 254 13.12 3.32 -4.67
C PHE A 254 14.03 2.29 -5.34
N ASP A 255 15.30 2.63 -5.44
CA ASP A 255 16.33 1.77 -6.04
C ASP A 255 16.81 0.67 -5.08
N ARG A 256 17.91 0.00 -5.45
CA ARG A 256 18.51 -1.07 -4.65
C ARG A 256 18.87 -0.67 -3.21
N HIS A 257 19.15 0.62 -2.93
CA HIS A 257 19.47 1.05 -1.57
C HIS A 257 18.27 0.92 -0.63
N PHE A 258 17.06 1.19 -1.12
CA PHE A 258 15.83 0.95 -0.36
C PHE A 258 15.52 -0.54 -0.24
N LEU A 259 15.76 -1.34 -1.29
CA LEU A 259 15.60 -2.78 -1.24
C LEU A 259 16.53 -3.41 -0.17
N GLU A 260 17.81 -3.04 -0.18
CA GLU A 260 18.79 -3.45 0.84
C GLU A 260 18.35 -3.00 2.24
N GLY A 261 17.78 -1.79 2.35
CA GLY A 261 17.20 -1.28 3.60
C GLY A 261 16.06 -2.15 4.15
N TRP A 262 15.18 -2.66 3.28
CA TRP A 262 14.13 -3.61 3.66
C TRP A 262 14.70 -4.97 4.08
N GLN A 263 15.65 -5.53 3.32
CA GLN A 263 16.30 -6.79 3.64
C GLN A 263 17.03 -6.78 5.00
N GLN A 264 17.58 -5.63 5.39
CA GLN A 264 18.19 -5.47 6.70
C GLN A 264 17.15 -5.46 7.84
N ARG A 265 15.95 -4.92 7.61
CA ARG A 265 14.89 -4.76 8.62
C ARG A 265 13.98 -5.98 8.71
N LEU A 266 13.72 -6.61 7.58
CA LEU A 266 12.86 -7.79 7.46
C LEU A 266 13.61 -8.91 6.71
N PRO A 267 14.66 -9.50 7.32
CA PRO A 267 15.51 -10.49 6.66
C PRO A 267 14.78 -11.80 6.30
N GLN A 268 13.64 -12.06 6.94
CA GLN A 268 12.78 -13.21 6.65
C GLN A 268 11.92 -13.03 5.40
N ALA A 269 11.85 -11.82 4.83
CA ALA A 269 10.98 -11.55 3.69
C ALA A 269 11.37 -12.34 2.45
N GLU A 270 10.39 -12.95 1.81
CA GLU A 270 10.55 -13.55 0.48
C GLU A 270 10.79 -12.44 -0.54
N LEU A 271 11.84 -12.54 -1.36
CA LEU A 271 12.21 -11.50 -2.32
C LEU A 271 12.11 -11.99 -3.76
N HIS A 272 11.41 -11.22 -4.60
CA HIS A 272 11.43 -11.32 -6.06
C HIS A 272 11.83 -9.98 -6.67
N ALA A 273 13.00 -9.94 -7.28
CA ALA A 273 13.54 -8.74 -7.93
C ALA A 273 13.44 -8.86 -9.46
N PHE A 274 12.79 -7.88 -10.08
CA PHE A 274 12.56 -7.82 -11.52
C PHE A 274 13.56 -6.85 -12.15
N ALA A 275 14.55 -7.42 -12.87
CA ALA A 275 15.67 -6.67 -13.40
C ALA A 275 15.29 -5.64 -14.48
N ASP A 276 14.13 -5.80 -15.11
CA ASP A 276 13.63 -5.00 -16.21
C ASP A 276 12.45 -4.08 -15.85
N CYS A 277 11.91 -4.17 -14.61
CA CYS A 277 10.79 -3.36 -14.13
C CYS A 277 11.23 -2.07 -13.45
N GLY A 278 10.39 -1.05 -13.55
CA GLY A 278 10.56 0.25 -12.91
C GLY A 278 9.71 0.44 -11.66
N HIS A 279 9.34 1.69 -11.41
CA HIS A 279 8.56 2.12 -10.26
C HIS A 279 7.13 1.54 -10.26
N TYR A 280 6.47 1.54 -11.42
CA TYR A 280 5.11 1.00 -11.55
C TYR A 280 5.16 -0.49 -11.89
N ILE A 281 5.61 -1.31 -10.94
CA ILE A 281 5.81 -2.75 -11.13
C ILE A 281 4.51 -3.49 -11.51
N LEU A 282 3.34 -3.04 -11.02
CA LEU A 282 2.03 -3.58 -11.42
C LEU A 282 1.61 -3.20 -12.85
N GLU A 283 2.29 -2.25 -13.49
CA GLU A 283 2.12 -1.97 -14.93
C GLU A 283 3.16 -2.72 -15.77
N ASP A 284 4.39 -2.86 -15.27
CA ASP A 284 5.47 -3.55 -15.97
C ASP A 284 5.28 -5.08 -15.98
N ALA A 285 4.86 -5.66 -14.84
CA ALA A 285 4.83 -7.12 -14.61
C ALA A 285 3.54 -7.56 -13.90
N SER A 286 2.38 -7.02 -14.30
CA SER A 286 1.10 -7.22 -13.60
C SER A 286 0.83 -8.69 -13.27
N ASP A 287 0.82 -9.56 -14.28
CA ASP A 287 0.44 -10.96 -14.13
C ASP A 287 1.41 -11.75 -13.24
N GLU A 288 2.73 -11.50 -13.37
CA GLU A 288 3.76 -12.13 -12.56
C GLU A 288 3.65 -11.70 -11.09
N VAL A 289 3.51 -10.39 -10.84
CA VAL A 289 3.37 -9.83 -9.50
C VAL A 289 2.11 -10.34 -8.83
N ILE A 290 0.98 -10.36 -9.54
CA ILE A 290 -0.30 -10.90 -9.05
C ILE A 290 -0.18 -12.39 -8.71
N ALA A 291 0.48 -13.18 -9.57
CA ALA A 291 0.68 -14.61 -9.32
C ALA A 291 1.50 -14.85 -8.03
N HIS A 292 2.58 -14.08 -7.82
CA HIS A 292 3.38 -14.14 -6.60
C HIS A 292 2.55 -13.78 -5.35
N ILE A 293 1.76 -12.71 -5.42
CA ILE A 293 0.91 -12.26 -4.30
C ILE A 293 -0.14 -13.32 -3.97
N ARG A 294 -0.84 -13.87 -4.98
CA ARG A 294 -1.87 -14.92 -4.77
C ARG A 294 -1.27 -16.15 -4.10
N ARG A 295 -0.14 -16.65 -4.62
CA ARG A 295 0.58 -17.79 -4.03
C ARG A 295 0.96 -17.49 -2.59
N PHE A 296 1.62 -16.37 -2.33
CA PHE A 296 2.08 -15.98 -1.00
C PHE A 296 0.95 -15.90 0.03
N ILE A 297 -0.19 -15.29 -0.33
CA ILE A 297 -1.35 -15.19 0.57
C ILE A 297 -1.94 -16.59 0.84
N ALA A 298 -2.03 -17.45 -0.17
CA ALA A 298 -2.56 -18.83 -0.02
C ALA A 298 -1.67 -19.68 0.87
N GLU A 299 -0.35 -19.71 0.65
CA GLU A 299 0.60 -20.50 1.43
C GLU A 299 0.65 -20.08 2.91
N THR A 300 0.63 -18.76 3.16
CA THR A 300 0.65 -18.23 4.52
C THR A 300 -0.71 -18.31 5.27
N ALA A 301 -1.79 -18.66 4.58
CA ALA A 301 -3.07 -18.99 5.20
C ALA A 301 -3.03 -20.42 5.80
N VAL A 302 -2.42 -21.37 5.08
CA VAL A 302 -2.35 -22.79 5.49
C VAL A 302 -1.40 -22.99 6.66
N ALA A 303 -0.25 -22.29 6.70
CA ALA A 303 0.74 -22.43 7.77
C ALA A 303 0.17 -22.12 9.17
N LYS A 304 -0.66 -21.08 9.32
CA LYS A 304 -1.29 -20.77 10.61
C LYS A 304 -2.33 -21.79 11.06
N SER A 305 -3.09 -22.38 10.13
CA SER A 305 -4.09 -23.41 10.49
C SER A 305 -3.44 -24.72 10.99
N ALA A 306 -2.24 -25.02 10.53
CA ALA A 306 -1.47 -26.16 11.02
C ALA A 306 -0.89 -25.95 12.43
N ASP A 307 -0.39 -24.74 12.73
CA ASP A 307 0.14 -24.38 14.06
C ASP A 307 -0.97 -24.29 15.13
N GLU A 308 -2.16 -23.81 14.78
CA GLU A 308 -3.31 -23.77 15.69
C GLU A 308 -3.84 -25.17 16.03
N GLN A 309 -3.76 -26.12 15.10
CA GLN A 309 -4.16 -27.52 15.34
C GLN A 309 -3.16 -28.28 16.19
N THR A 310 -1.88 -27.94 16.17
CA THR A 310 -0.84 -28.59 16.99
C THR A 310 -0.74 -28.01 18.40
N SER A 311 -1.27 -26.83 18.67
CA SER A 311 -1.23 -26.15 19.96
C SER A 311 -2.40 -26.47 20.90
N ASN A 312 -3.36 -27.35 20.50
CA ASN A 312 -4.47 -27.78 21.36
C ASN A 312 -4.50 -29.31 21.56
N PRO A 313 -3.59 -29.87 22.38
CA PRO A 313 -3.54 -31.35 22.63
C PRO A 313 -4.56 -31.85 23.65
N GLU A 314 -5.36 -31.02 24.31
CA GLU A 314 -6.17 -31.48 25.47
C GLU A 314 -7.62 -31.89 25.14
N GLU A 315 -8.12 -31.74 23.94
CA GLU A 315 -9.51 -32.11 23.61
C GLU A 315 -9.70 -33.54 23.09
N ASN A 316 -8.63 -34.32 22.84
CA ASN A 316 -8.72 -35.66 22.30
C ASN A 316 -8.51 -36.80 23.35
N ALA A 317 -8.40 -36.47 24.65
CA ALA A 317 -8.15 -37.45 25.68
C ALA A 317 -9.40 -37.91 26.46
N SER A 318 -10.63 -37.51 26.06
CA SER A 318 -11.85 -37.80 26.86
C SER A 318 -12.83 -38.82 26.25
N ALA A 319 -12.45 -39.57 25.24
CA ALA A 319 -13.37 -40.46 24.54
C ALA A 319 -12.95 -41.94 24.55
N GLU A 320 -12.41 -42.49 25.68
CA GLU A 320 -12.30 -43.95 25.87
C GLU A 320 -12.27 -44.29 27.36
N ILE A 321 -13.43 -44.32 28.02
CA ILE A 321 -13.64 -45.14 29.20
C ILE A 321 -15.04 -45.77 29.10
N THR A 322 -15.11 -46.94 28.54
CA THR A 322 -16.25 -47.86 28.66
C THR A 322 -16.05 -48.67 29.95
N PRO A 323 -16.98 -48.69 30.92
CA PRO A 323 -16.89 -49.61 32.02
C PRO A 323 -17.44 -51.01 31.59
N ALA A 324 -16.59 -52.01 31.72
CA ALA A 324 -16.94 -53.39 31.58
C ALA A 324 -17.97 -53.81 32.64
N GLY A 325 -18.97 -54.53 32.20
CA GLY A 325 -20.03 -55.11 33.05
C GLY A 325 -19.53 -56.04 34.10
N SER A 326 -20.15 -56.06 35.26
CA SER A 326 -20.17 -57.11 36.21
C SER A 326 -21.46 -57.94 36.06
N ALA A 327 -21.31 -59.17 35.66
CA ALA A 327 -22.31 -60.21 35.90
C ALA A 327 -22.14 -60.66 37.34
N ASP A 328 -23.20 -60.64 38.10
CA ASP A 328 -23.79 -61.71 38.93
C ASP A 328 -25.08 -61.19 39.56
#